data_dc52976ce41995a894809f4c1fb23966
#
_entry.id   dc52976ce41995a894809f4c1fb23966
#
_cell.length_a   1.000
_cell.length_b   1.000
_cell.length_c   1.000
_cell.angle_alpha   90.00
_cell.angle_beta   90.00
_cell.angle_gamma   90.00
#
_symmetry.space_group_name_H-M   'P 1'
#
loop_
_entity.id
_entity.type
_entity.pdbx_description
1 polymer ?
#
loop_
_entity_poly.entity_id
_entity_poly.type
_entity_poly.pdbx_seq_one_letter_code
_entity_poly.pdbx_strand_id
1 'polypeptide(L)'
;MTKTALILGPSGKIGRHAARAFAAQGWQVRSYRRGTDMKVAARGVDVIVNGLNPPNYHNWATLIPQITRDVIAAAKASGATVILPGNVYNFGAEPGSWSEATPQRPVSRKGRIRVEMEAAYRASGVQTIVLRAGNFIDPEHNGDVMSLALMRTIGKGKLTAMGRTDAMQAYAYLPDWARAAALLADRRESLERFADIPFPGHAFTLEELRVTLEAALGRKVGVTAFPWWLFTVLSPVWELAREMREMRYLWNTPHALDGAKLAGGLEIADREVGGEKSEGMVCTC
;
A
#
# COMPACT_ATOMS: atom_id res chain seq x y z
N MET A 1 -13.08 23.76 -13.02
CA MET A 1 -13.29 23.69 -11.54
C MET A 1 -12.07 23.02 -10.92
N THR A 2 -11.63 23.47 -9.74
CA THR A 2 -10.48 22.87 -9.05
C THR A 2 -10.89 21.51 -8.47
N LYS A 3 -10.17 20.43 -8.83
CA LYS A 3 -10.41 19.09 -8.32
C LYS A 3 -10.07 19.02 -6.82
N THR A 4 -10.87 18.35 -6.04
CA THR A 4 -10.69 18.26 -4.58
C THR A 4 -10.52 16.81 -4.12
N ALA A 5 -9.48 16.53 -3.33
CA ALA A 5 -9.22 15.25 -2.70
C ALA A 5 -9.43 15.32 -1.19
N LEU A 6 -10.20 14.41 -0.63
CA LEU A 6 -10.33 14.19 0.81
C LEU A 6 -9.37 13.10 1.25
N ILE A 7 -8.45 13.44 2.14
CA ILE A 7 -7.48 12.49 2.68
C ILE A 7 -7.96 11.99 4.05
N LEU A 8 -8.29 10.71 4.13
CA LEU A 8 -8.60 10.05 5.38
C LEU A 8 -7.30 9.54 6.03
N GLY A 9 -7.09 9.85 7.31
CA GLY A 9 -5.85 9.54 8.02
C GLY A 9 -4.66 10.41 7.59
N PRO A 10 -4.80 11.75 7.52
CA PRO A 10 -3.76 12.67 6.98
C PRO A 10 -2.45 12.67 7.78
N SER A 11 -2.48 12.29 9.06
CA SER A 11 -1.29 12.17 9.90
C SER A 11 -0.53 10.83 9.73
N GLY A 12 -1.16 9.84 9.09
CA GLY A 12 -0.52 8.56 8.78
C GLY A 12 0.42 8.67 7.58
N LYS A 13 1.34 7.69 7.44
CA LYS A 13 2.31 7.67 6.34
C LYS A 13 1.66 7.78 4.95
N ILE A 14 0.64 6.97 4.67
CA ILE A 14 -0.08 7.00 3.39
C ILE A 14 -0.76 8.36 3.17
N GLY A 15 -1.53 8.81 4.16
CA GLY A 15 -2.28 10.07 4.03
C GLY A 15 -1.40 11.29 3.85
N ARG A 16 -0.25 11.34 4.51
CA ARG A 16 0.71 12.44 4.42
C ARG A 16 1.36 12.52 3.03
N HIS A 17 1.84 11.39 2.51
CA HIS A 17 2.41 11.35 1.15
C HIS A 17 1.35 11.58 0.09
N ALA A 18 0.15 11.03 0.24
CA ALA A 18 -0.96 11.30 -0.67
C ALA A 18 -1.33 12.79 -0.68
N ALA A 19 -1.45 13.43 0.49
CA ALA A 19 -1.73 14.87 0.56
C ALA A 19 -0.72 15.72 -0.21
N ARG A 20 0.57 15.41 -0.07
CA ARG A 20 1.64 16.10 -0.82
C ARG A 20 1.58 15.85 -2.32
N ALA A 21 1.40 14.59 -2.73
CA ALA A 21 1.33 14.22 -4.14
C ALA A 21 0.13 14.87 -4.84
N PHE A 22 -1.04 14.85 -4.22
CA PHE A 22 -2.24 15.49 -4.77
C PHE A 22 -2.08 17.02 -4.85
N ALA A 23 -1.52 17.66 -3.81
CA ALA A 23 -1.25 19.09 -3.84
C ALA A 23 -0.25 19.47 -4.95
N ALA A 24 0.80 18.67 -5.14
CA ALA A 24 1.79 18.87 -6.22
C ALA A 24 1.17 18.73 -7.62
N GLN A 25 0.10 17.92 -7.77
CA GLN A 25 -0.69 17.79 -9.00
C GLN A 25 -1.80 18.86 -9.15
N GLY A 26 -1.80 19.88 -8.30
CA GLY A 26 -2.76 21.00 -8.38
C GLY A 26 -4.15 20.70 -7.80
N TRP A 27 -4.32 19.59 -7.06
CA TRP A 27 -5.57 19.30 -6.37
C TRP A 27 -5.72 20.14 -5.10
N GLN A 28 -6.93 20.58 -4.81
CA GLN A 28 -7.27 21.05 -3.48
C GLN A 28 -7.32 19.86 -2.52
N VAL A 29 -6.54 19.91 -1.45
CA VAL A 29 -6.48 18.82 -0.45
C VAL A 29 -7.25 19.21 0.79
N ARG A 30 -8.20 18.34 1.18
CA ARG A 30 -8.91 18.42 2.46
C ARG A 30 -8.49 17.28 3.36
N SER A 31 -8.22 17.58 4.61
CA SER A 31 -7.86 16.58 5.62
C SER A 31 -9.10 16.17 6.42
N TYR A 32 -9.38 14.87 6.47
CA TYR A 32 -10.44 14.35 7.34
C TYR A 32 -10.01 14.40 8.82
N ARG A 33 -10.87 14.93 9.65
CA ARG A 33 -10.70 14.94 11.10
C ARG A 33 -11.49 13.79 11.73
N ARG A 34 -10.79 12.90 12.45
CA ARG A 34 -11.44 11.77 13.15
C ARG A 34 -12.53 12.29 14.13
N GLY A 35 -13.65 11.59 14.18
CA GLY A 35 -14.79 11.97 15.01
C GLY A 35 -15.76 12.95 14.34
N THR A 36 -15.47 13.43 13.12
CA THR A 36 -16.45 14.21 12.34
C THR A 36 -17.25 13.29 11.39
N ASP A 37 -18.42 13.75 10.96
CA ASP A 37 -19.22 13.01 9.97
C ASP A 37 -18.48 12.96 8.62
N MET A 38 -18.15 11.75 8.18
CA MET A 38 -17.39 11.54 6.95
C MET A 38 -18.21 11.91 5.70
N LYS A 39 -19.53 11.76 5.71
CA LYS A 39 -20.41 12.19 4.61
C LYS A 39 -20.40 13.71 4.45
N VAL A 40 -20.38 14.43 5.57
CA VAL A 40 -20.28 15.89 5.56
C VAL A 40 -18.91 16.33 5.05
N ALA A 41 -17.83 15.70 5.52
CA ALA A 41 -16.47 15.97 5.08
C ALA A 41 -16.26 15.70 3.57
N ALA A 42 -16.97 14.72 3.01
CA ALA A 42 -16.89 14.34 1.61
C ALA A 42 -17.74 15.20 0.66
N ARG A 43 -18.52 16.16 1.14
CA ARG A 43 -19.32 17.03 0.25
C ARG A 43 -18.46 17.81 -0.73
N GLY A 44 -18.76 17.67 -2.02
CA GLY A 44 -18.08 18.39 -3.10
C GLY A 44 -16.60 18.00 -3.25
N VAL A 45 -16.23 16.77 -2.90
CA VAL A 45 -14.92 16.21 -3.23
C VAL A 45 -15.03 15.24 -4.41
N ASP A 46 -13.99 15.20 -5.23
CA ASP A 46 -13.94 14.32 -6.40
C ASP A 46 -13.33 12.95 -6.07
N VAL A 47 -12.40 12.94 -5.11
CA VAL A 47 -11.66 11.73 -4.71
C VAL A 47 -11.55 11.64 -3.20
N ILE A 48 -11.69 10.43 -2.66
CA ILE A 48 -11.41 10.07 -1.27
C ILE A 48 -10.23 9.11 -1.26
N VAL A 49 -9.09 9.52 -0.67
CA VAL A 49 -7.97 8.61 -0.43
C VAL A 49 -8.11 8.00 0.95
N ASN A 50 -8.38 6.70 1.02
CA ASN A 50 -8.57 6.00 2.28
C ASN A 50 -7.24 5.53 2.89
N GLY A 51 -6.55 6.40 3.63
CA GLY A 51 -5.36 6.07 4.41
C GLY A 51 -5.64 5.55 5.83
N LEU A 52 -6.92 5.29 6.17
CA LEU A 52 -7.27 4.78 7.49
C LEU A 52 -6.89 3.30 7.61
N ASN A 53 -6.08 3.00 8.61
CA ASN A 53 -5.73 1.64 8.96
C ASN A 53 -5.49 1.57 10.49
N PRO A 54 -6.15 0.65 11.20
CA PRO A 54 -5.89 0.50 12.63
C PRO A 54 -4.42 0.13 12.89
N PRO A 55 -3.73 0.83 13.79
CA PRO A 55 -2.32 0.58 14.06
C PRO A 55 -2.10 -0.82 14.62
N ASN A 56 -0.93 -1.39 14.36
CA ASN A 56 -0.51 -2.69 14.92
C ASN A 56 -1.51 -3.83 14.72
N TYR A 57 -2.32 -3.79 13.64
CA TYR A 57 -3.40 -4.74 13.36
C TYR A 57 -4.51 -4.81 14.43
N HIS A 58 -4.58 -3.80 15.32
CA HIS A 58 -5.54 -3.79 16.41
C HIS A 58 -6.98 -3.89 15.91
N ASN A 59 -7.70 -4.90 16.39
CA ASN A 59 -9.12 -5.15 16.15
C ASN A 59 -9.56 -5.03 14.67
N TRP A 60 -8.74 -5.53 13.74
CA TRP A 60 -9.03 -5.43 12.30
C TRP A 60 -10.36 -6.04 11.90
N ALA A 61 -10.75 -7.15 12.53
CA ALA A 61 -12.00 -7.83 12.21
C ALA A 61 -13.25 -6.96 12.40
N THR A 62 -13.19 -5.98 13.30
CA THR A 62 -14.29 -5.03 13.55
C THR A 62 -14.08 -3.72 12.82
N LEU A 63 -12.86 -3.15 12.93
CA LEU A 63 -12.61 -1.79 12.49
C LEU A 63 -12.49 -1.66 10.97
N ILE A 64 -11.92 -2.64 10.25
CA ILE A 64 -11.82 -2.57 8.80
C ILE A 64 -13.21 -2.61 8.13
N PRO A 65 -14.13 -3.54 8.48
CA PRO A 65 -15.48 -3.51 7.92
C PRO A 65 -16.26 -2.23 8.26
N GLN A 66 -16.07 -1.66 9.46
CA GLN A 66 -16.70 -0.40 9.82
C GLN A 66 -16.19 0.76 8.97
N ILE A 67 -14.87 0.94 8.89
CA ILE A 67 -14.24 1.95 8.03
C ILE A 67 -14.73 1.80 6.58
N THR A 68 -14.80 0.58 6.08
CA THR A 68 -15.26 0.28 4.72
C THR A 68 -16.68 0.79 4.49
N ARG A 69 -17.62 0.49 5.41
CA ARG A 69 -19.00 0.98 5.32
C ARG A 69 -19.08 2.50 5.34
N ASP A 70 -18.32 3.14 6.23
CA ASP A 70 -18.35 4.60 6.40
C ASP A 70 -17.80 5.31 5.15
N VAL A 71 -16.70 4.81 4.58
CA VAL A 71 -16.10 5.35 3.34
C VAL A 71 -17.02 5.13 2.14
N ILE A 72 -17.61 3.94 1.99
CA ILE A 72 -18.59 3.66 0.92
C ILE A 72 -19.81 4.60 1.05
N ALA A 73 -20.34 4.81 2.26
CA ALA A 73 -21.46 5.69 2.49
C ALA A 73 -21.12 7.17 2.17
N ALA A 74 -19.91 7.61 2.50
CA ALA A 74 -19.41 8.95 2.18
C ALA A 74 -19.23 9.13 0.65
N ALA A 75 -18.63 8.14 -0.01
CA ALA A 75 -18.43 8.15 -1.46
C ALA A 75 -19.76 8.12 -2.23
N LYS A 76 -20.73 7.33 -1.80
CA LYS A 76 -22.09 7.34 -2.40
C LYS A 76 -22.80 8.69 -2.25
N ALA A 77 -22.61 9.35 -1.12
CA ALA A 77 -23.25 10.63 -0.85
C ALA A 77 -22.61 11.79 -1.63
N SER A 78 -21.32 11.69 -1.97
CA SER A 78 -20.58 12.74 -2.68
C SER A 78 -20.40 12.48 -4.18
N GLY A 79 -20.53 11.25 -4.64
CA GLY A 79 -20.16 10.82 -5.98
C GLY A 79 -18.64 10.62 -6.17
N ALA A 80 -17.85 10.73 -5.10
CA ALA A 80 -16.40 10.67 -5.17
C ALA A 80 -15.88 9.28 -5.52
N THR A 81 -14.78 9.23 -6.28
CA THR A 81 -13.97 8.03 -6.48
C THR A 81 -13.16 7.72 -5.22
N VAL A 82 -13.11 6.44 -4.82
CA VAL A 82 -12.29 6.01 -3.68
C VAL A 82 -10.97 5.42 -4.17
N ILE A 83 -9.86 5.84 -3.58
CA ILE A 83 -8.55 5.23 -3.76
C ILE A 83 -8.17 4.48 -2.49
N LEU A 84 -7.92 3.17 -2.64
CA LEU A 84 -7.55 2.27 -1.55
C LEU A 84 -6.09 1.82 -1.71
N PRO A 85 -5.28 1.85 -0.66
CA PRO A 85 -4.04 1.08 -0.64
C PRO A 85 -4.38 -0.42 -0.53
N GLY A 86 -4.33 -1.13 -1.66
CA GLY A 86 -4.37 -2.59 -1.68
C GLY A 86 -3.09 -3.18 -1.09
N ASN A 87 -3.14 -4.43 -0.65
CA ASN A 87 -1.96 -5.16 -0.21
C ASN A 87 -1.88 -6.56 -0.82
N VAL A 88 -0.86 -7.31 -0.49
CA VAL A 88 -0.57 -8.64 -1.03
C VAL A 88 -1.15 -9.79 -0.20
N TYR A 89 -1.83 -9.53 0.91
CA TYR A 89 -2.37 -10.55 1.81
C TYR A 89 -3.47 -11.39 1.16
N ASN A 90 -4.11 -10.84 0.14
CA ASN A 90 -5.20 -11.45 -0.62
C ASN A 90 -4.74 -12.70 -1.38
N PHE A 91 -3.48 -12.77 -1.81
CA PHE A 91 -2.97 -13.81 -2.71
C PHE A 91 -2.54 -15.10 -2.00
N GLY A 92 -2.37 -15.06 -0.67
CA GLY A 92 -2.02 -16.23 0.14
C GLY A 92 -0.54 -16.56 0.11
N ALA A 93 -0.20 -17.85 0.00
CA ALA A 93 1.15 -18.37 0.16
C ALA A 93 1.76 -18.95 -1.14
N GLU A 94 1.10 -18.80 -2.27
CA GLU A 94 1.62 -19.24 -3.56
C GLU A 94 2.63 -18.22 -4.09
N PRO A 95 3.88 -18.62 -4.41
CA PRO A 95 4.87 -17.70 -4.97
C PRO A 95 4.50 -17.24 -6.37
N GLY A 96 4.95 -16.05 -6.78
CA GLY A 96 4.76 -15.58 -8.14
C GLY A 96 4.82 -14.08 -8.34
N SER A 97 4.65 -13.64 -9.58
CA SER A 97 4.34 -12.25 -9.92
C SER A 97 2.83 -12.09 -9.94
N TRP A 98 2.31 -11.27 -9.03
CA TRP A 98 0.87 -11.13 -8.84
C TRP A 98 0.32 -9.92 -9.59
N SER A 99 -0.70 -10.18 -10.40
CA SER A 99 -1.45 -9.20 -11.17
C SER A 99 -2.89 -9.07 -10.65
N GLU A 100 -3.68 -8.20 -11.26
CA GLU A 100 -5.13 -8.09 -11.03
C GLU A 100 -5.90 -9.36 -11.43
N ALA A 101 -5.33 -10.17 -12.31
CA ALA A 101 -5.90 -11.44 -12.73
C ALA A 101 -5.54 -12.60 -11.80
N THR A 102 -4.59 -12.41 -10.88
CA THR A 102 -4.17 -13.46 -9.95
C THR A 102 -5.30 -13.80 -8.98
N PRO A 103 -5.70 -15.08 -8.86
CA PRO A 103 -6.76 -15.47 -7.93
C PRO A 103 -6.43 -15.14 -6.48
N GLN A 104 -7.36 -14.49 -5.80
CA GLN A 104 -7.22 -14.20 -4.37
C GLN A 104 -7.53 -15.46 -3.54
N ARG A 105 -6.52 -16.01 -2.88
CA ARG A 105 -6.58 -17.24 -2.06
C ARG A 105 -5.96 -17.02 -0.67
N PRO A 106 -6.58 -16.16 0.17
CA PRO A 106 -5.99 -15.77 1.45
C PRO A 106 -5.90 -16.94 2.41
N VAL A 107 -4.71 -17.16 2.97
CA VAL A 107 -4.46 -18.17 4.01
C VAL A 107 -4.54 -17.61 5.43
N SER A 108 -4.53 -16.28 5.56
CA SER A 108 -4.61 -15.59 6.85
C SER A 108 -5.98 -14.95 7.08
N ARG A 109 -6.33 -14.71 8.36
CA ARG A 109 -7.54 -13.94 8.73
C ARG A 109 -7.48 -12.52 8.14
N LYS A 110 -6.31 -11.87 8.19
CA LYS A 110 -6.11 -10.54 7.62
C LYS A 110 -6.29 -10.52 6.11
N GLY A 111 -5.80 -11.55 5.43
CA GLY A 111 -6.04 -11.69 3.99
C GLY A 111 -7.52 -11.81 3.68
N ARG A 112 -8.28 -12.62 4.43
CA ARG A 112 -9.75 -12.72 4.26
C ARG A 112 -10.45 -11.39 4.50
N ILE A 113 -10.10 -10.66 5.56
CA ILE A 113 -10.65 -9.32 5.84
C ILE A 113 -10.42 -8.36 4.67
N ARG A 114 -9.24 -8.43 4.03
CA ARG A 114 -8.93 -7.59 2.86
C ARG A 114 -9.72 -8.01 1.62
N VAL A 115 -9.87 -9.30 1.36
CA VAL A 115 -10.72 -9.80 0.28
C VAL A 115 -12.18 -9.35 0.47
N GLU A 116 -12.72 -9.50 1.67
CA GLU A 116 -14.08 -9.05 2.01
C GLU A 116 -14.25 -7.53 1.89
N MET A 117 -13.25 -6.76 2.30
CA MET A 117 -13.22 -5.30 2.14
C MET A 117 -13.30 -4.92 0.65
N GLU A 118 -12.44 -5.49 -0.18
CA GLU A 118 -12.41 -5.22 -1.63
C GLU A 118 -13.71 -5.67 -2.31
N ALA A 119 -14.26 -6.83 -1.92
CA ALA A 119 -15.55 -7.30 -2.38
C ALA A 119 -16.71 -6.34 -2.02
N ALA A 120 -16.69 -5.75 -0.82
CA ALA A 120 -17.69 -4.77 -0.40
C ALA A 120 -17.61 -3.49 -1.25
N TYR A 121 -16.42 -2.98 -1.56
CA TYR A 121 -16.27 -1.85 -2.49
C TYR A 121 -16.77 -2.19 -3.88
N ARG A 122 -16.40 -3.35 -4.43
CA ARG A 122 -16.87 -3.81 -5.75
C ARG A 122 -18.38 -3.91 -5.80
N ALA A 123 -19.01 -4.53 -4.80
CA ALA A 123 -20.47 -4.68 -4.72
C ALA A 123 -21.20 -3.36 -4.48
N SER A 124 -20.52 -2.34 -3.93
CA SER A 124 -21.15 -1.06 -3.62
C SER A 124 -21.51 -0.21 -4.85
N GLY A 125 -20.86 -0.48 -6.00
CA GLY A 125 -20.98 0.34 -7.21
C GLY A 125 -20.26 1.68 -7.15
N VAL A 126 -19.58 2.01 -6.05
CA VAL A 126 -18.71 3.19 -5.94
C VAL A 126 -17.50 2.99 -6.83
N GLN A 127 -17.14 4.00 -7.62
CA GLN A 127 -15.91 3.96 -8.39
C GLN A 127 -14.72 3.84 -7.44
N THR A 128 -13.93 2.78 -7.60
CA THR A 128 -12.87 2.42 -6.65
C THR A 128 -11.61 2.03 -7.39
N ILE A 129 -10.50 2.63 -6.99
CA ILE A 129 -9.15 2.30 -7.45
C ILE A 129 -8.44 1.61 -6.28
N VAL A 130 -8.14 0.33 -6.42
CA VAL A 130 -7.27 -0.40 -5.48
C VAL A 130 -5.86 -0.32 -6.02
N LEU A 131 -5.06 0.62 -5.52
CA LEU A 131 -3.65 0.72 -5.89
C LEU A 131 -2.85 -0.21 -4.96
N ARG A 132 -2.59 -1.41 -5.46
CA ARG A 132 -2.04 -2.53 -4.69
C ARG A 132 -0.54 -2.42 -4.55
N ALA A 133 -0.03 -2.57 -3.34
CA ALA A 133 1.38 -2.44 -3.02
C ALA A 133 1.89 -3.60 -2.16
N GLY A 134 3.18 -3.85 -2.25
CA GLY A 134 3.93 -4.66 -1.30
C GLY A 134 4.19 -3.91 0.02
N ASN A 135 5.29 -4.23 0.67
CA ASN A 135 5.70 -3.52 1.88
C ASN A 135 6.06 -2.07 1.55
N PHE A 136 5.48 -1.12 2.26
CA PHE A 136 5.85 0.29 2.08
C PHE A 136 7.23 0.60 2.65
N ILE A 137 8.01 1.38 1.89
CA ILE A 137 9.23 2.05 2.32
C ILE A 137 8.90 3.53 2.48
N ASP A 138 8.96 4.04 3.71
CA ASP A 138 8.73 5.45 4.02
C ASP A 138 10.07 6.15 4.27
N PRO A 139 10.51 7.09 3.40
CA PRO A 139 11.77 7.81 3.61
C PRO A 139 11.79 8.65 4.89
N GLU A 140 10.64 8.92 5.48
CA GLU A 140 10.54 9.63 6.76
C GLU A 140 10.54 8.68 7.97
N HIS A 141 10.80 7.37 7.75
CA HIS A 141 10.89 6.33 8.79
C HIS A 141 9.68 6.26 9.75
N ASN A 142 8.49 6.52 9.21
CA ASN A 142 7.27 6.60 9.99
C ASN A 142 6.56 5.24 10.12
N GLY A 143 7.21 4.30 10.80
CA GLY A 143 6.58 3.05 11.18
C GLY A 143 6.39 2.05 10.04
N ASP A 144 7.24 2.06 9.03
CA ASP A 144 7.30 1.03 8.00
C ASP A 144 8.14 -0.18 8.45
N VAL A 145 7.95 -1.33 7.78
CA VAL A 145 8.64 -2.57 8.15
C VAL A 145 10.14 -2.52 7.87
N MET A 146 10.55 -1.74 6.88
CA MET A 146 11.96 -1.57 6.54
C MET A 146 12.71 -0.95 7.71
N SER A 147 12.23 0.18 8.24
CA SER A 147 12.85 0.90 9.35
C SER A 147 12.66 0.20 10.70
N LEU A 148 11.46 -0.32 10.99
CA LEU A 148 11.15 -0.90 12.31
C LEU A 148 11.70 -2.32 12.51
N ALA A 149 11.88 -3.10 11.44
CA ALA A 149 12.31 -4.49 11.53
C ALA A 149 13.62 -4.73 10.76
N LEU A 150 13.61 -4.68 9.42
CA LEU A 150 14.73 -5.14 8.61
C LEU A 150 16.02 -4.36 8.87
N MET A 151 15.94 -3.03 8.90
CA MET A 151 17.08 -2.13 9.06
C MET A 151 17.28 -1.60 10.48
N ARG A 152 16.47 -2.03 11.44
CA ARG A 152 16.52 -1.53 12.83
C ARG A 152 17.92 -1.54 13.45
N THR A 153 18.74 -2.52 13.07
CA THR A 153 20.09 -2.70 13.62
C THR A 153 21.20 -2.36 12.63
N ILE A 154 20.89 -1.66 11.53
CA ILE A 154 21.87 -1.32 10.49
C ILE A 154 23.02 -0.46 11.02
N GLY A 155 22.76 0.42 11.99
CA GLY A 155 23.81 1.19 12.67
C GLY A 155 24.87 0.30 13.34
N LYS A 156 24.49 -0.91 13.77
CA LYS A 156 25.38 -1.95 14.31
C LYS A 156 25.91 -2.90 13.23
N GLY A 157 25.75 -2.58 11.95
CA GLY A 157 26.18 -3.42 10.83
C GLY A 157 25.39 -4.70 10.66
N LYS A 158 24.09 -4.71 11.00
CA LYS A 158 23.25 -5.92 10.91
C LYS A 158 21.88 -5.62 10.31
N LEU A 159 21.39 -6.55 9.48
CA LEU A 159 19.99 -6.64 9.06
C LEU A 159 19.24 -7.72 9.87
N THR A 160 17.93 -7.61 9.93
CA THR A 160 17.08 -8.62 10.55
C THR A 160 16.29 -9.37 9.50
N ALA A 161 16.49 -10.68 9.40
CA ALA A 161 15.72 -11.56 8.54
C ALA A 161 14.39 -11.96 9.21
N MET A 162 13.28 -11.53 8.61
CA MET A 162 11.93 -11.90 9.06
C MET A 162 11.52 -13.31 8.58
N GLY A 163 12.20 -13.85 7.57
CA GLY A 163 12.01 -15.17 6.98
C GLY A 163 13.24 -15.56 6.16
N ARG A 164 13.01 -16.22 5.03
CA ARG A 164 14.07 -16.61 4.10
C ARG A 164 14.77 -15.36 3.54
N THR A 165 16.10 -15.39 3.47
CA THR A 165 16.89 -14.27 2.96
C THR A 165 16.89 -14.18 1.44
N ASP A 166 16.60 -15.29 0.77
CA ASP A 166 16.53 -15.46 -0.67
C ASP A 166 15.09 -15.34 -1.24
N ALA A 167 14.08 -15.13 -0.38
CA ALA A 167 12.71 -14.93 -0.84
C ALA A 167 12.54 -13.49 -1.35
N MET A 168 12.24 -13.36 -2.65
CA MET A 168 11.85 -12.09 -3.28
C MET A 168 10.64 -11.51 -2.57
N GLN A 169 10.66 -10.22 -2.25
CA GLN A 169 9.56 -9.50 -1.61
C GLN A 169 9.26 -8.23 -2.41
N ALA A 170 7.96 -7.94 -2.57
CA ALA A 170 7.53 -6.69 -3.19
C ALA A 170 7.59 -5.54 -2.19
N TYR A 171 8.12 -4.40 -2.65
CA TYR A 171 8.19 -3.15 -1.89
C TYR A 171 7.66 -1.99 -2.72
N ALA A 172 7.07 -1.02 -2.04
CA ALA A 172 6.59 0.22 -2.66
C ALA A 172 7.20 1.43 -1.96
N TYR A 173 7.97 2.23 -2.69
CA TYR A 173 8.42 3.52 -2.21
C TYR A 173 7.22 4.45 -2.11
N LEU A 174 6.93 4.90 -0.91
CA LEU A 174 5.65 5.55 -0.60
C LEU A 174 5.41 6.87 -1.34
N PRO A 175 6.41 7.74 -1.58
CA PRO A 175 6.24 8.91 -2.44
C PRO A 175 5.81 8.57 -3.87
N ASP A 176 6.36 7.49 -4.46
CA ASP A 176 6.02 7.07 -5.82
C ASP A 176 4.63 6.46 -5.90
N TRP A 177 4.26 5.65 -4.90
CA TRP A 177 2.89 5.15 -4.77
C TRP A 177 1.88 6.30 -4.67
N ALA A 178 2.19 7.32 -3.87
CA ALA A 178 1.33 8.48 -3.70
C ALA A 178 1.19 9.31 -5.00
N ARG A 179 2.28 9.44 -5.75
CA ARG A 179 2.29 10.09 -7.07
C ARG A 179 1.45 9.30 -8.06
N ALA A 180 1.60 7.97 -8.12
CA ALA A 180 0.77 7.11 -8.95
C ALA A 180 -0.72 7.22 -8.57
N ALA A 181 -1.06 7.30 -7.29
CA ALA A 181 -2.43 7.50 -6.81
C ALA A 181 -3.02 8.83 -7.33
N ALA A 182 -2.25 9.93 -7.33
CA ALA A 182 -2.70 11.23 -7.83
C ALA A 182 -2.88 11.23 -9.36
N LEU A 183 -1.96 10.59 -10.10
CA LEU A 183 -2.08 10.42 -11.55
C LEU A 183 -3.29 9.57 -11.95
N LEU A 184 -3.56 8.47 -11.24
CA LEU A 184 -4.75 7.65 -11.45
C LEU A 184 -6.05 8.39 -11.09
N ALA A 185 -6.00 9.27 -10.08
CA ALA A 185 -7.13 10.14 -9.75
C ALA A 185 -7.50 11.08 -10.89
N ASP A 186 -6.52 11.60 -11.63
CA ASP A 186 -6.76 12.43 -12.80
C ASP A 186 -7.43 11.66 -13.95
N ARG A 187 -7.18 10.36 -14.02
CA ARG A 187 -7.68 9.44 -15.07
C ARG A 187 -8.86 8.59 -14.62
N ARG A 188 -9.42 8.83 -13.45
CA ARG A 188 -10.46 8.01 -12.85
C ARG A 188 -11.66 7.72 -13.76
N GLU A 189 -12.01 8.67 -14.63
CA GLU A 189 -13.16 8.55 -15.53
C GLU A 189 -12.93 7.53 -16.67
N SER A 190 -11.68 7.29 -17.05
CA SER A 190 -11.31 6.29 -18.06
C SER A 190 -11.07 4.89 -17.47
N LEU A 191 -11.07 4.76 -16.14
CA LEU A 191 -10.83 3.49 -15.48
C LEU A 191 -12.14 2.72 -15.27
N GLU A 192 -12.00 1.39 -15.15
CA GLU A 192 -13.09 0.52 -14.73
C GLU A 192 -13.70 0.99 -13.41
N ARG A 193 -15.01 0.74 -13.22
CA ARG A 193 -15.72 1.08 -11.98
C ARG A 193 -15.02 0.54 -10.72
N PHE A 194 -14.40 -0.61 -10.84
CA PHE A 194 -13.52 -1.19 -9.80
C PHE A 194 -12.20 -1.59 -10.45
N ALA A 195 -11.22 -0.73 -10.37
CA ALA A 195 -9.90 -0.94 -10.93
C ALA A 195 -8.94 -1.47 -9.86
N ASP A 196 -8.53 -2.74 -9.97
CA ASP A 196 -7.43 -3.30 -9.20
C ASP A 196 -6.15 -3.10 -10.01
N ILE A 197 -5.24 -2.29 -9.50
CA ILE A 197 -4.03 -1.85 -10.19
C ILE A 197 -2.82 -2.19 -9.31
N PRO A 198 -2.07 -3.25 -9.64
CA PRO A 198 -0.82 -3.54 -8.97
C PRO A 198 0.22 -2.45 -9.22
N PHE A 199 0.84 -1.98 -8.16
CA PHE A 199 1.97 -1.06 -8.20
C PHE A 199 3.26 -1.87 -8.08
N PRO A 200 4.05 -2.02 -9.15
CA PRO A 200 5.20 -2.92 -9.16
C PRO A 200 6.27 -2.51 -8.15
N GLY A 201 6.51 -1.21 -8.02
CA GLY A 201 7.51 -0.67 -7.10
C GLY A 201 8.88 -1.31 -7.30
N HIS A 202 9.39 -1.91 -6.22
CA HIS A 202 10.65 -2.66 -6.22
C HIS A 202 10.39 -4.10 -5.76
N ALA A 203 11.17 -5.04 -6.30
CA ALA A 203 11.17 -6.42 -5.83
C ALA A 203 12.62 -6.85 -5.61
N PHE A 204 12.96 -7.24 -4.40
CA PHE A 204 14.30 -7.69 -4.04
C PHE A 204 14.28 -8.65 -2.84
N THR A 205 15.34 -9.42 -2.71
CA THR A 205 15.60 -10.31 -1.58
C THR A 205 16.33 -9.57 -0.45
N LEU A 206 16.30 -10.11 0.76
CA LEU A 206 17.10 -9.54 1.85
C LEU A 206 18.61 -9.61 1.55
N GLU A 207 19.03 -10.64 0.80
CA GLU A 207 20.43 -10.81 0.41
C GLU A 207 20.89 -9.72 -0.57
N GLU A 208 20.07 -9.39 -1.58
CA GLU A 208 20.35 -8.27 -2.50
C GLU A 208 20.40 -6.93 -1.75
N LEU A 209 19.48 -6.70 -0.82
CA LEU A 209 19.52 -5.52 0.04
C LEU A 209 20.80 -5.48 0.86
N ARG A 210 21.25 -6.63 1.41
CA ARG A 210 22.49 -6.73 2.18
C ARG A 210 23.70 -6.33 1.34
N VAL A 211 23.82 -6.89 0.13
CA VAL A 211 24.93 -6.60 -0.79
C VAL A 211 24.96 -5.11 -1.17
N THR A 212 23.79 -4.55 -1.50
CA THR A 212 23.66 -3.12 -1.83
C THR A 212 24.10 -2.22 -0.66
N LEU A 213 23.70 -2.56 0.55
CA LEU A 213 24.06 -1.81 1.75
C LEU A 213 25.55 -1.96 2.10
N GLU A 214 26.16 -3.13 1.89
CA GLU A 214 27.61 -3.32 2.07
C GLU A 214 28.40 -2.40 1.14
N ALA A 215 27.99 -2.33 -0.13
CA ALA A 215 28.61 -1.44 -1.11
C ALA A 215 28.43 0.05 -0.71
N ALA A 216 27.23 0.45 -0.32
CA ALA A 216 26.93 1.83 0.07
C ALA A 216 27.63 2.27 1.37
N LEU A 217 27.77 1.36 2.34
CA LEU A 217 28.35 1.64 3.65
C LEU A 217 29.87 1.40 3.71
N GLY A 218 30.47 0.77 2.70
CA GLY A 218 31.89 0.40 2.66
C GLY A 218 32.27 -0.59 3.75
N ARG A 219 31.35 -1.38 4.28
CA ARG A 219 31.60 -2.35 5.36
C ARG A 219 30.69 -3.55 5.27
N LYS A 220 31.09 -4.67 5.87
CA LYS A 220 30.28 -5.88 5.96
C LYS A 220 29.00 -5.65 6.78
N VAL A 221 27.91 -6.25 6.31
CA VAL A 221 26.61 -6.24 6.96
C VAL A 221 26.21 -7.68 7.26
N GLY A 222 26.09 -7.99 8.54
CA GLY A 222 25.63 -9.30 9.00
C GLY A 222 24.11 -9.44 8.94
N VAL A 223 23.63 -10.68 9.02
CA VAL A 223 22.19 -10.97 9.10
C VAL A 223 21.88 -11.69 10.41
N THR A 224 20.83 -11.26 11.11
CA THR A 224 20.32 -11.91 12.32
C THR A 224 18.88 -12.32 12.11
N ALA A 225 18.48 -13.48 12.62
CA ALA A 225 17.10 -13.93 12.54
C ALA A 225 16.19 -13.12 13.48
N PHE A 226 14.98 -12.80 13.01
CA PHE A 226 13.95 -12.21 13.85
C PHE A 226 13.53 -13.22 14.94
N PRO A 227 13.37 -12.82 16.21
CA PRO A 227 13.14 -13.74 17.32
C PRO A 227 11.68 -14.24 17.36
N TRP A 228 11.24 -14.98 16.34
CA TRP A 228 9.87 -15.52 16.24
C TRP A 228 9.47 -16.37 17.43
N TRP A 229 10.43 -17.04 18.07
CA TRP A 229 10.15 -17.84 19.27
C TRP A 229 9.57 -16.98 20.40
N LEU A 230 10.10 -15.77 20.60
CA LEU A 230 9.60 -14.82 21.61
C LEU A 230 8.16 -14.39 21.29
N PHE A 231 7.88 -14.08 20.01
CA PHE A 231 6.53 -13.75 19.55
C PHE A 231 5.57 -14.94 19.69
N THR A 232 6.08 -16.16 19.61
CA THR A 232 5.28 -17.37 19.86
C THR A 232 4.89 -17.49 21.33
N VAL A 233 5.81 -17.29 22.24
CA VAL A 233 5.56 -17.35 23.69
C VAL A 233 4.62 -16.21 24.12
N LEU A 234 4.80 -15.01 23.60
CA LEU A 234 4.02 -13.84 23.99
C LEU A 234 2.65 -13.74 23.30
N SER A 235 2.39 -14.53 22.27
CA SER A 235 1.15 -14.40 21.48
C SER A 235 -0.17 -14.60 22.24
N PRO A 236 -0.26 -15.36 23.34
CA PRO A 236 -1.50 -15.44 24.12
C PRO A 236 -1.89 -14.14 24.80
N VAL A 237 -0.90 -13.34 25.21
CA VAL A 237 -1.12 -12.12 26.01
C VAL A 237 -0.82 -10.81 25.24
N TRP A 238 -0.13 -10.89 24.13
CA TRP A 238 0.26 -9.74 23.33
C TRP A 238 -0.33 -9.79 21.91
N GLU A 239 -1.32 -8.93 21.66
CA GLU A 239 -2.05 -8.89 20.38
C GLU A 239 -1.09 -8.76 19.19
N LEU A 240 -0.17 -7.79 19.21
CA LEU A 240 0.76 -7.58 18.09
C LEU A 240 1.60 -8.83 17.78
N ALA A 241 2.04 -9.57 18.80
CA ALA A 241 2.82 -10.80 18.59
C ALA A 241 1.98 -11.87 17.87
N ARG A 242 0.71 -12.02 18.26
CA ARG A 242 -0.25 -12.93 17.61
C ARG A 242 -0.47 -12.52 16.15
N GLU A 243 -0.68 -11.24 15.92
CA GLU A 243 -0.99 -10.69 14.62
C GLU A 243 0.22 -10.76 13.65
N MET A 244 1.43 -10.54 14.13
CA MET A 244 2.65 -10.69 13.33
C MET A 244 2.93 -12.15 12.97
N ARG A 245 2.71 -13.09 13.90
CA ARG A 245 2.89 -14.53 13.64
C ARG A 245 2.00 -15.03 12.51
N GLU A 246 0.75 -14.56 12.45
CA GLU A 246 -0.17 -14.89 11.38
C GLU A 246 0.38 -14.52 10.01
N MET A 247 1.11 -13.41 9.92
CA MET A 247 1.66 -12.89 8.66
C MET A 247 3.07 -13.40 8.33
N ARG A 248 3.65 -14.24 9.19
CA ARG A 248 5.01 -14.75 9.00
C ARG A 248 5.21 -15.50 7.69
N TYR A 249 4.18 -16.15 7.16
CA TYR A 249 4.25 -16.91 5.91
C TYR A 249 4.73 -16.06 4.73
N LEU A 250 4.31 -14.78 4.66
CA LEU A 250 4.68 -13.91 3.55
C LEU A 250 6.20 -13.73 3.40
N TRP A 251 6.94 -13.71 4.50
CA TRP A 251 8.40 -13.59 4.49
C TRP A 251 9.11 -14.82 3.89
N ASN A 252 8.37 -15.91 3.70
CA ASN A 252 8.86 -17.15 3.08
C ASN A 252 8.21 -17.41 1.72
N THR A 253 7.31 -16.53 1.27
CA THR A 253 6.63 -16.62 -0.02
C THR A 253 7.26 -15.61 -0.99
N PRO A 254 8.07 -16.08 -1.97
CA PRO A 254 8.63 -15.19 -2.97
C PRO A 254 7.54 -14.54 -3.82
N HIS A 255 7.53 -13.22 -3.90
CA HIS A 255 6.53 -12.52 -4.71
C HIS A 255 7.00 -11.14 -5.21
N ALA A 256 6.45 -10.76 -6.37
CA ALA A 256 6.53 -9.43 -6.95
C ALA A 256 5.12 -9.00 -7.37
N LEU A 257 4.94 -7.75 -7.76
CA LEU A 257 3.72 -7.24 -8.37
C LEU A 257 3.95 -6.91 -9.84
N ASP A 258 3.03 -7.34 -10.69
CA ASP A 258 3.06 -7.05 -12.13
C ASP A 258 2.56 -5.62 -12.38
N GLY A 259 3.39 -4.81 -13.04
CA GLY A 259 3.09 -3.41 -13.32
C GLY A 259 2.42 -3.15 -14.67
N ALA A 260 2.10 -4.17 -15.47
CA ALA A 260 1.59 -3.99 -16.83
C ALA A 260 0.32 -3.12 -16.87
N LYS A 261 -0.62 -3.37 -15.98
CA LYS A 261 -1.87 -2.59 -15.90
C LYS A 261 -1.64 -1.13 -15.48
N LEU A 262 -0.69 -0.87 -14.61
CA LEU A 262 -0.33 0.51 -14.24
C LEU A 262 0.32 1.24 -15.41
N ALA A 263 1.27 0.60 -16.08
CA ALA A 263 1.93 1.16 -17.25
C ALA A 263 0.92 1.47 -18.37
N GLY A 264 0.07 0.51 -18.74
CA GLY A 264 -0.99 0.71 -19.73
C GLY A 264 -1.97 1.82 -19.35
N GLY A 265 -2.37 1.91 -18.08
CA GLY A 265 -3.23 3.00 -17.58
C GLY A 265 -2.56 4.38 -17.59
N LEU A 266 -1.22 4.43 -17.56
CA LEU A 266 -0.46 5.67 -17.65
C LEU A 266 -0.11 6.05 -19.11
N GLU A 267 0.11 5.08 -20.01
CA GLU A 267 0.45 5.30 -21.42
C GLU A 267 -0.73 5.76 -22.31
N ILE A 268 -1.95 5.35 -22.00
CA ILE A 268 -3.14 5.74 -22.79
C ILE A 268 -3.31 7.25 -22.86
N ALA A 269 -2.84 8.00 -21.88
CA ALA A 269 -2.98 9.45 -21.84
C ALA A 269 -1.94 10.22 -22.66
N ASP A 270 -0.77 9.64 -22.92
CA ASP A 270 0.24 10.27 -23.78
C ASP A 270 -0.20 10.27 -25.27
N ARG A 271 -1.17 9.41 -25.63
CA ARG A 271 -1.76 9.37 -26.97
C ARG A 271 -2.91 10.35 -27.18
N GLU A 272 -3.60 10.76 -26.11
CA GLU A 272 -4.75 11.68 -26.20
C GLU A 272 -4.35 13.16 -26.06
N VAL A 273 -3.19 13.45 -25.48
CA VAL A 273 -2.63 14.81 -25.38
C VAL A 273 -1.59 14.99 -26.49
N GLY A 274 -2.04 15.46 -27.64
CA GLY A 274 -1.24 15.61 -28.85
C GLY A 274 0.12 16.25 -28.62
N GLY A 275 1.18 15.51 -28.85
CA GLY A 275 2.40 15.96 -29.46
C GLY A 275 3.38 16.83 -28.67
N GLU A 276 3.77 16.43 -27.45
CA GLU A 276 5.11 16.74 -26.94
C GLU A 276 5.63 15.52 -26.17
N LYS A 277 6.77 15.00 -26.67
CA LYS A 277 7.46 13.87 -26.03
C LYS A 277 7.97 14.30 -24.67
N SER A 278 7.27 13.93 -23.60
CA SER A 278 7.90 13.86 -22.30
C SER A 278 8.70 12.56 -22.22
N GLU A 279 9.98 12.67 -22.03
CA GLU A 279 10.91 11.58 -21.83
C GLU A 279 10.40 10.64 -20.74
N GLY A 280 10.36 9.36 -21.07
CA GLY A 280 9.77 8.32 -20.24
C GLY A 280 10.33 8.33 -18.83
N MET A 281 9.43 8.15 -17.86
CA MET A 281 9.75 7.87 -16.46
C MET A 281 10.36 6.48 -16.37
N VAL A 282 11.64 6.37 -16.77
CA VAL A 282 12.47 5.22 -16.45
C VAL A 282 12.84 5.35 -14.98
N CYS A 283 12.36 4.42 -14.15
CA CYS A 283 12.91 4.22 -12.82
C CYS A 283 14.42 3.95 -12.94
N THR A 284 15.22 4.98 -12.79
CA THR A 284 16.64 4.80 -12.53
C THR A 284 16.81 4.54 -11.03
N CYS A 285 17.42 3.40 -10.76
CA CYS A 285 17.82 2.92 -9.43
C CYS A 285 18.65 3.93 -8.64
#